data_1463867f98f121bba4221e0a6822910b
#
_entry.id   1463867f98f121bba4221e0a6822910b
#
_cell.length_a   1.000
_cell.length_b   1.000
_cell.length_c   1.000
_cell.angle_alpha   90.00
_cell.angle_beta   90.00
_cell.angle_gamma   90.00
#
_symmetry.space_group_name_H-M   'P 1'
#
loop_
_entity.id
_entity.type
_entity.pdbx_description
1 polymer ?
#
loop_
_entity_poly.entity_id
_entity_poly.type
_entity_poly.pdbx_seq_one_letter_code
_entity_poly.pdbx_strand_id
1 'polypeptide(L)'
;VERIELQRAVSTGLKSFETRTGQITENQLISSPSLTALWYKEVQTPYKNLLANVQSDEVGSGGCLPRAGFVALVGSMQAKLKAGDLESVVAQYSQVESRLGVAKSSKLYNLRLRIEGLATQAKIALEFSAIPLAISGVIVQQKRKSGVILNNVVYEEGEYINENLFVKRVRDDEVQFVYKGFTLVKTW
;
A
#
# COMPACT_ATOMS: atom_id res chain seq x y z
N VAL A 1 7.55 -14.97 -8.75
CA VAL A 1 8.41 -13.78 -8.71
C VAL A 1 9.65 -14.06 -7.87
N GLU A 2 9.54 -14.58 -6.67
CA GLU A 2 10.64 -14.84 -5.71
C GLU A 2 11.67 -15.86 -6.23
N ARG A 3 11.23 -16.95 -6.83
CA ARG A 3 12.13 -17.94 -7.44
C ARG A 3 12.97 -17.32 -8.56
N ILE A 4 12.38 -16.40 -9.34
CA ILE A 4 13.10 -15.70 -10.42
C ILE A 4 14.15 -14.74 -9.84
N GLU A 5 13.84 -14.05 -8.75
CA GLU A 5 14.78 -13.14 -8.08
C GLU A 5 15.93 -13.89 -7.42
N LEU A 6 15.66 -15.02 -6.77
CA LEU A 6 16.71 -15.92 -6.24
C LEU A 6 17.62 -16.44 -7.35
N GLN A 7 17.04 -16.88 -8.48
CA GLN A 7 17.82 -17.32 -9.64
C GLN A 7 18.67 -16.19 -10.25
N ARG A 8 18.12 -14.97 -10.31
CA ARG A 8 18.87 -13.79 -10.78
C ARG A 8 20.02 -13.44 -9.84
N ALA A 9 19.80 -13.46 -8.53
CA ALA A 9 20.86 -13.18 -7.55
C ALA A 9 22.01 -14.17 -7.63
N VAL A 10 21.70 -15.47 -7.73
CA VAL A 10 22.71 -16.52 -7.94
C VAL A 10 23.43 -16.32 -9.27
N SER A 11 22.72 -16.09 -10.37
CA SER A 11 23.32 -15.87 -11.70
C SER A 11 24.22 -14.64 -11.72
N THR A 12 23.83 -13.54 -11.06
CA THR A 12 24.65 -12.33 -10.97
C THR A 12 25.92 -12.57 -10.14
N GLY A 13 25.78 -13.24 -8.99
CA GLY A 13 26.92 -13.61 -8.15
C GLY A 13 27.89 -14.54 -8.87
N LEU A 14 27.39 -15.55 -9.60
CA LEU A 14 28.21 -16.44 -10.43
C LEU A 14 28.96 -15.67 -11.51
N LYS A 15 28.31 -14.79 -12.27
CA LYS A 15 28.96 -13.96 -13.28
C LYS A 15 30.05 -13.07 -12.70
N SER A 16 29.80 -12.43 -11.53
CA SER A 16 30.79 -11.62 -10.84
C SER A 16 31.99 -12.47 -10.41
N PHE A 17 31.74 -13.66 -9.89
CA PHE A 17 32.77 -14.59 -9.47
C PHE A 17 33.61 -15.08 -10.68
N GLU A 18 32.97 -15.50 -11.75
CA GLU A 18 33.64 -15.96 -12.99
C GLU A 18 34.46 -14.84 -13.65
N THR A 19 33.98 -13.60 -13.63
CA THR A 19 34.70 -12.44 -14.18
C THR A 19 36.04 -12.20 -13.44
N ARG A 20 36.08 -12.49 -12.13
CA ARG A 20 37.26 -12.26 -11.28
C ARG A 20 38.23 -13.42 -11.26
N THR A 21 37.75 -14.62 -11.44
CA THR A 21 38.53 -15.86 -11.25
C THR A 21 38.74 -16.66 -12.52
N GLY A 22 37.99 -16.33 -13.59
CA GLY A 22 37.91 -17.17 -14.77
C GLY A 22 37.15 -18.47 -14.52
N GLN A 23 37.16 -19.38 -15.46
CA GLN A 23 36.59 -20.70 -15.28
C GLN A 23 37.47 -21.54 -14.36
N ILE A 24 36.92 -21.90 -13.20
CA ILE A 24 37.61 -22.75 -12.22
C ILE A 24 36.81 -24.03 -12.00
N THR A 25 37.54 -25.11 -11.74
CA THR A 25 36.95 -26.40 -11.35
C THR A 25 36.57 -26.40 -9.88
N GLU A 26 35.62 -27.27 -9.50
CA GLU A 26 35.23 -27.48 -8.10
C GLU A 26 36.45 -27.81 -7.20
N ASN A 27 37.37 -28.63 -7.69
CA ASN A 27 38.60 -28.99 -6.96
C ASN A 27 39.51 -27.78 -6.71
N GLN A 28 39.61 -26.86 -7.66
CA GLN A 28 40.36 -25.61 -7.47
C GLN A 28 39.71 -24.70 -6.44
N LEU A 29 38.36 -24.62 -6.45
CA LEU A 29 37.64 -23.87 -5.45
C LEU A 29 37.88 -24.38 -4.03
N ILE A 30 37.78 -25.70 -3.82
CA ILE A 30 37.95 -26.35 -2.51
C ILE A 30 39.39 -26.25 -2.03
N SER A 31 40.39 -26.38 -2.90
CA SER A 31 41.79 -26.35 -2.56
C SER A 31 42.39 -24.94 -2.33
N SER A 32 41.70 -23.90 -2.70
CA SER A 32 42.17 -22.52 -2.55
C SER A 32 41.34 -21.72 -1.55
N PRO A 33 41.88 -21.39 -0.35
CA PRO A 33 41.16 -20.62 0.65
C PRO A 33 40.68 -19.24 0.15
N SER A 34 41.46 -18.57 -0.71
CA SER A 34 41.12 -17.28 -1.27
C SER A 34 39.95 -17.35 -2.25
N LEU A 35 39.89 -18.37 -3.08
CA LEU A 35 38.76 -18.60 -4.02
C LEU A 35 37.51 -19.02 -3.24
N THR A 36 37.64 -19.84 -2.22
CA THR A 36 36.56 -20.22 -1.34
C THR A 36 35.97 -18.97 -0.63
N ALA A 37 36.81 -18.10 -0.08
CA ALA A 37 36.37 -16.87 0.56
C ALA A 37 35.64 -15.94 -0.42
N LEU A 38 36.13 -15.82 -1.65
CA LEU A 38 35.50 -15.04 -2.71
C LEU A 38 34.12 -15.61 -3.09
N TRP A 39 34.02 -16.94 -3.23
CA TRP A 39 32.75 -17.64 -3.49
C TRP A 39 31.70 -17.35 -2.39
N TYR A 40 32.11 -17.47 -1.11
CA TYR A 40 31.22 -17.16 0.01
C TYR A 40 30.73 -15.71 -0.03
N LYS A 41 31.59 -14.77 -0.35
CA LYS A 41 31.26 -13.33 -0.42
C LYS A 41 30.34 -12.97 -1.59
N GLU A 42 30.68 -13.44 -2.78
CA GLU A 42 30.01 -12.98 -4.03
C GLU A 42 28.76 -13.81 -4.36
N VAL A 43 28.68 -15.05 -3.93
CA VAL A 43 27.59 -15.97 -4.29
C VAL A 43 26.78 -16.42 -3.09
N GLN A 44 27.43 -17.08 -2.12
CA GLN A 44 26.70 -17.80 -1.07
C GLN A 44 26.06 -16.86 -0.05
N THR A 45 26.75 -15.83 0.42
CA THR A 45 26.22 -14.90 1.42
C THR A 45 25.04 -14.09 0.89
N PRO A 46 25.10 -13.46 -0.31
CA PRO A 46 23.95 -12.78 -0.90
C PRO A 46 22.74 -13.71 -1.07
N TYR A 47 22.96 -14.95 -1.53
CA TYR A 47 21.89 -15.93 -1.68
C TYR A 47 21.23 -16.30 -0.35
N LYS A 48 22.05 -16.61 0.69
CA LYS A 48 21.53 -16.93 2.03
C LYS A 48 20.74 -15.78 2.63
N ASN A 49 21.24 -14.55 2.49
CA ASN A 49 20.54 -13.36 2.99
C ASN A 49 19.19 -13.16 2.28
N LEU A 50 19.16 -13.34 0.95
CA LEU A 50 17.92 -13.22 0.20
C LEU A 50 16.93 -14.34 0.58
N LEU A 51 17.41 -15.58 0.75
CA LEU A 51 16.59 -16.71 1.17
C LEU A 51 16.00 -16.49 2.59
N ALA A 52 16.82 -15.99 3.52
CA ALA A 52 16.38 -15.67 4.88
C ALA A 52 15.31 -14.58 4.88
N ASN A 53 15.46 -13.54 4.05
CA ASN A 53 14.44 -12.49 3.90
C ASN A 53 13.12 -13.04 3.34
N VAL A 54 13.19 -13.90 2.31
CA VAL A 54 12.00 -14.53 1.73
C VAL A 54 11.29 -15.40 2.77
N GLN A 55 12.02 -16.23 3.49
CA GLN A 55 11.45 -17.08 4.54
C GLN A 55 10.87 -16.26 5.69
N SER A 56 11.54 -15.20 6.11
CA SER A 56 11.05 -14.28 7.15
C SER A 56 9.73 -13.63 6.77
N ASP A 57 9.61 -13.18 5.51
CA ASP A 57 8.38 -12.55 4.99
C ASP A 57 7.23 -13.57 4.87
N GLU A 58 7.53 -14.84 4.54
CA GLU A 58 6.50 -15.88 4.40
C GLU A 58 5.97 -16.38 5.75
N VAL A 59 6.86 -16.54 6.76
CA VAL A 59 6.50 -17.12 8.06
C VAL A 59 6.04 -16.06 9.06
N GLY A 60 6.42 -14.79 8.85
CA GLY A 60 6.25 -13.71 9.81
C GLY A 60 7.25 -13.82 10.97
N SER A 61 8.13 -12.86 11.12
CA SER A 61 9.12 -12.82 12.19
C SER A 61 8.80 -11.72 13.20
N GLY A 62 9.18 -11.91 14.46
CA GLY A 62 9.07 -10.88 15.50
C GLY A 62 7.64 -10.43 15.80
N GLY A 63 6.64 -11.31 15.66
CA GLY A 63 5.23 -10.99 15.90
C GLY A 63 4.51 -10.33 14.72
N CYS A 64 5.20 -10.08 13.60
CA CYS A 64 4.59 -9.54 12.37
C CYS A 64 3.68 -10.57 11.69
N LEU A 65 2.72 -10.08 10.90
CA LEU A 65 1.89 -10.95 10.07
C LEU A 65 2.74 -11.61 8.96
N PRO A 66 2.47 -12.90 8.63
CA PRO A 66 3.04 -13.51 7.42
C PRO A 66 2.44 -12.88 6.16
N ARG A 67 3.11 -13.07 5.02
CA ARG A 67 2.66 -12.53 3.72
C ARG A 67 1.21 -12.86 3.39
N ALA A 68 0.79 -14.11 3.61
CA ALA A 68 -0.60 -14.53 3.41
C ALA A 68 -1.58 -13.70 4.26
N GLY A 69 -1.20 -13.36 5.49
CA GLY A 69 -1.97 -12.50 6.38
C GLY A 69 -2.11 -11.08 5.83
N PHE A 70 -1.03 -10.48 5.31
CA PHE A 70 -1.10 -9.15 4.66
C PHE A 70 -2.03 -9.16 3.44
N VAL A 71 -1.93 -10.18 2.58
CA VAL A 71 -2.77 -10.29 1.37
C VAL A 71 -4.24 -10.47 1.73
N ALA A 72 -4.54 -11.36 2.70
CA ALA A 72 -5.89 -11.59 3.18
C ALA A 72 -6.50 -10.32 3.80
N LEU A 73 -5.70 -9.59 4.59
CA LEU A 73 -6.11 -8.34 5.22
C LEU A 73 -6.46 -7.27 4.19
N VAL A 74 -5.61 -7.06 3.17
CA VAL A 74 -5.89 -6.13 2.07
C VAL A 74 -7.20 -6.49 1.37
N GLY A 75 -7.40 -7.76 1.05
CA GLY A 75 -8.63 -8.24 0.38
C GLY A 75 -9.88 -8.00 1.23
N SER A 76 -9.82 -8.34 2.52
CA SER A 76 -10.92 -8.13 3.47
C SER A 76 -11.26 -6.66 3.64
N MET A 77 -10.26 -5.79 3.87
CA MET A 77 -10.47 -4.35 4.03
C MET A 77 -11.05 -3.71 2.76
N GLN A 78 -10.58 -4.12 1.57
CA GLN A 78 -11.12 -3.64 0.30
C GLN A 78 -12.58 -4.05 0.08
N ALA A 79 -12.95 -5.29 0.43
CA ALA A 79 -14.32 -5.78 0.33
C ALA A 79 -15.26 -4.98 1.25
N LYS A 80 -14.85 -4.77 2.51
CA LYS A 80 -15.60 -3.96 3.48
C LYS A 80 -15.73 -2.50 3.05
N LEU A 81 -14.66 -1.89 2.55
CA LEU A 81 -14.69 -0.52 2.03
C LEU A 81 -15.68 -0.37 0.88
N LYS A 82 -15.71 -1.33 -0.06
CA LYS A 82 -16.69 -1.37 -1.15
C LYS A 82 -18.13 -1.56 -0.67
N ALA A 83 -18.31 -2.29 0.42
CA ALA A 83 -19.61 -2.50 1.04
C ALA A 83 -20.07 -1.29 1.89
N GLY A 84 -19.22 -0.26 2.06
CA GLY A 84 -19.51 0.89 2.92
C GLY A 84 -19.34 0.62 4.42
N ASP A 85 -18.82 -0.55 4.80
CA ASP A 85 -18.58 -0.94 6.20
C ASP A 85 -17.25 -0.34 6.72
N LEU A 86 -17.24 0.98 6.86
CA LEU A 86 -16.05 1.76 7.18
C LEU A 86 -15.56 1.50 8.60
N GLU A 87 -16.46 1.34 9.55
CA GLU A 87 -16.14 1.07 10.96
C GLU A 87 -15.38 -0.24 11.12
N SER A 88 -15.84 -1.29 10.43
CA SER A 88 -15.15 -2.58 10.43
C SER A 88 -13.76 -2.52 9.80
N VAL A 89 -13.52 -1.66 8.81
CA VAL A 89 -12.18 -1.44 8.24
C VAL A 89 -11.25 -0.83 9.28
N VAL A 90 -11.71 0.20 9.99
CA VAL A 90 -10.93 0.87 11.04
C VAL A 90 -10.66 -0.08 12.20
N ALA A 91 -11.67 -0.80 12.67
CA ALA A 91 -11.52 -1.79 13.75
C ALA A 91 -10.53 -2.90 13.37
N GLN A 92 -10.61 -3.42 12.16
CA GLN A 92 -9.70 -4.46 11.66
C GLN A 92 -8.25 -3.96 11.59
N TYR A 93 -8.04 -2.71 11.16
CA TYR A 93 -6.71 -2.09 11.18
C TYR A 93 -6.16 -1.99 12.60
N SER A 94 -6.92 -1.45 13.54
CA SER A 94 -6.50 -1.27 14.94
C SER A 94 -6.10 -2.59 15.62
N GLN A 95 -6.77 -3.70 15.29
CA GLN A 95 -6.45 -5.02 15.82
C GLN A 95 -5.09 -5.57 15.36
N VAL A 96 -4.63 -5.14 14.19
CA VAL A 96 -3.42 -5.69 13.56
C VAL A 96 -2.27 -4.69 13.45
N GLU A 97 -2.49 -3.42 13.79
CA GLU A 97 -1.52 -2.33 13.61
C GLU A 97 -0.15 -2.66 14.21
N SER A 98 -0.12 -3.21 15.44
CA SER A 98 1.11 -3.63 16.12
C SER A 98 1.85 -4.75 15.39
N ARG A 99 1.16 -5.51 14.53
CA ARG A 99 1.67 -6.65 13.76
C ARG A 99 2.07 -6.28 12.33
N LEU A 100 1.94 -5.02 11.93
CA LEU A 100 2.31 -4.52 10.60
C LEU A 100 3.75 -3.98 10.54
N GLY A 101 4.55 -4.18 11.58
CA GLY A 101 5.92 -3.66 11.69
C GLY A 101 6.90 -4.38 10.77
N VAL A 102 7.01 -3.93 9.52
CA VAL A 102 7.97 -4.45 8.53
C VAL A 102 8.98 -3.37 8.13
N ALA A 103 10.21 -3.79 7.86
CA ALA A 103 11.27 -2.89 7.39
C ALA A 103 10.93 -2.33 6.00
N LYS A 104 11.40 -1.11 5.70
CA LYS A 104 11.20 -0.47 4.37
C LYS A 104 11.79 -1.28 3.21
N SER A 105 12.81 -2.08 3.47
CA SER A 105 13.44 -2.99 2.50
C SER A 105 12.66 -4.27 2.26
N SER A 106 11.67 -4.60 3.10
CA SER A 106 10.83 -5.79 2.93
C SER A 106 9.89 -5.65 1.76
N LYS A 107 9.64 -6.75 1.04
CA LYS A 107 8.61 -6.85 0.00
C LYS A 107 7.20 -6.64 0.54
N LEU A 108 6.99 -6.86 1.85
CA LEU A 108 5.72 -6.61 2.53
C LEU A 108 5.45 -5.14 2.78
N TYR A 109 6.46 -4.25 2.64
CA TYR A 109 6.31 -2.83 2.91
C TYR A 109 5.23 -2.17 2.05
N ASN A 110 5.13 -2.53 0.78
CA ASN A 110 4.07 -2.04 -0.11
C ASN A 110 2.67 -2.51 0.31
N LEU A 111 2.55 -3.74 0.82
CA LEU A 111 1.27 -4.25 1.36
C LEU A 111 0.90 -3.50 2.65
N ARG A 112 1.87 -3.23 3.52
CA ARG A 112 1.68 -2.39 4.70
C ARG A 112 1.15 -1.01 4.32
N LEU A 113 1.81 -0.29 3.41
CA LEU A 113 1.35 1.03 2.95
C LEU A 113 -0.07 0.99 2.37
N ARG A 114 -0.40 -0.09 1.66
CA ARG A 114 -1.76 -0.28 1.12
C ARG A 114 -2.79 -0.46 2.24
N ILE A 115 -2.49 -1.23 3.28
CA ILE A 115 -3.35 -1.41 4.46
C ILE A 115 -3.56 -0.08 5.18
N GLU A 116 -2.48 0.67 5.44
CA GLU A 116 -2.51 1.99 6.06
C GLU A 116 -3.35 2.98 5.23
N GLY A 117 -3.21 2.95 3.90
CA GLY A 117 -3.99 3.75 2.97
C GLY A 117 -5.49 3.44 3.02
N LEU A 118 -5.87 2.16 3.05
CA LEU A 118 -7.28 1.74 3.18
C LEU A 118 -7.87 2.16 4.53
N ALA A 119 -7.12 2.03 5.61
CA ALA A 119 -7.55 2.47 6.94
C ALA A 119 -7.73 4.00 7.01
N THR A 120 -6.79 4.75 6.40
CA THR A 120 -6.87 6.21 6.31
C THR A 120 -8.09 6.64 5.50
N GLN A 121 -8.34 6.00 4.36
CA GLN A 121 -9.51 6.27 3.55
C GLN A 121 -10.82 6.04 4.33
N ALA A 122 -10.91 4.93 5.06
CA ALA A 122 -12.08 4.62 5.89
C ALA A 122 -12.28 5.65 7.01
N LYS A 123 -11.21 6.03 7.73
CA LYS A 123 -11.26 7.06 8.77
C LYS A 123 -11.75 8.40 8.23
N ILE A 124 -11.22 8.85 7.10
CA ILE A 124 -11.60 10.12 6.47
C ILE A 124 -13.05 10.07 5.98
N ALA A 125 -13.50 8.94 5.43
CA ALA A 125 -14.89 8.78 5.02
C ALA A 125 -15.86 8.80 6.21
N LEU A 126 -15.50 8.20 7.35
CA LEU A 126 -16.27 8.29 8.60
C LEU A 126 -16.33 9.73 9.12
N GLU A 127 -15.19 10.43 9.18
CA GLU A 127 -15.15 11.84 9.58
C GLU A 127 -16.04 12.70 8.67
N PHE A 128 -15.97 12.47 7.35
CA PHE A 128 -16.82 13.19 6.39
C PHE A 128 -18.31 12.90 6.60
N SER A 129 -18.68 11.64 6.87
CA SER A 129 -20.08 11.27 7.10
C SER A 129 -20.67 11.94 8.34
N ALA A 130 -19.83 12.28 9.32
CA ALA A 130 -20.23 12.98 10.54
C ALA A 130 -20.40 14.49 10.32
N ILE A 131 -19.94 15.07 9.20
CA ILE A 131 -20.12 16.49 8.92
C ILE A 131 -21.59 16.74 8.55
N PRO A 132 -22.29 17.69 9.21
CA PRO A 132 -23.70 17.97 8.96
C PRO A 132 -23.86 18.77 7.65
N LEU A 133 -23.84 18.07 6.52
CA LEU A 133 -24.06 18.61 5.19
C LEU A 133 -25.48 18.26 4.74
N ALA A 134 -26.45 19.13 5.03
CA ALA A 134 -27.80 18.98 4.51
C ALA A 134 -27.89 19.56 3.10
N ILE A 135 -28.01 18.68 2.09
CA ILE A 135 -28.23 19.07 0.71
C ILE A 135 -29.72 19.38 0.55
N SER A 136 -30.06 20.65 0.23
CA SER A 136 -31.42 21.08 0.02
C SER A 136 -31.80 21.14 -1.47
N GLY A 137 -30.79 21.11 -2.35
CA GLY A 137 -30.99 21.13 -3.80
C GLY A 137 -29.66 21.31 -4.55
N VAL A 138 -29.76 21.17 -5.87
CA VAL A 138 -28.63 21.38 -6.78
C VAL A 138 -29.07 22.29 -7.92
N ILE A 139 -28.14 23.06 -8.47
CA ILE A 139 -28.31 23.94 -9.61
C ILE A 139 -27.33 23.44 -10.69
N VAL A 140 -27.83 22.61 -11.62
CA VAL A 140 -26.99 22.07 -12.69
C VAL A 140 -27.09 22.98 -13.90
N GLN A 141 -25.94 23.46 -14.40
CA GLN A 141 -25.84 24.39 -15.52
C GLN A 141 -24.91 23.83 -16.62
N GLN A 142 -25.40 23.86 -17.88
CA GLN A 142 -24.61 23.32 -19.01
C GLN A 142 -23.43 24.22 -19.42
N LYS A 143 -23.50 25.52 -19.18
CA LYS A 143 -22.49 26.51 -19.65
C LYS A 143 -21.81 27.30 -18.53
N ARG A 144 -22.14 27.04 -17.30
CA ARG A 144 -21.59 27.70 -16.10
C ARG A 144 -21.28 26.66 -15.05
N LYS A 145 -20.63 27.08 -13.97
CA LYS A 145 -20.39 26.21 -12.81
C LYS A 145 -21.73 25.79 -12.22
N SER A 146 -21.87 24.50 -11.97
CA SER A 146 -23.01 23.99 -11.22
C SER A 146 -22.83 24.31 -9.74
N GLY A 147 -23.89 24.36 -8.98
CA GLY A 147 -23.87 24.67 -7.55
C GLY A 147 -24.72 23.71 -6.74
N VAL A 148 -24.44 23.64 -5.45
CA VAL A 148 -25.19 22.88 -4.45
C VAL A 148 -25.65 23.79 -3.33
N ILE A 149 -26.87 23.61 -2.85
CA ILE A 149 -27.39 24.30 -1.67
C ILE A 149 -27.14 23.41 -0.45
N LEU A 150 -26.21 23.83 0.38
CA LEU A 150 -25.82 23.14 1.61
C LEU A 150 -26.16 23.99 2.82
N ASN A 151 -26.93 23.45 3.75
CA ASN A 151 -27.32 24.18 4.97
C ASN A 151 -27.87 25.59 4.68
N ASN A 152 -28.66 25.74 3.60
CA ASN A 152 -29.25 27.00 3.10
C ASN A 152 -28.22 27.99 2.51
N VAL A 153 -26.98 27.58 2.23
CA VAL A 153 -25.96 28.36 1.53
C VAL A 153 -25.65 27.73 0.18
N VAL A 154 -25.53 28.55 -0.87
CA VAL A 154 -25.17 28.09 -2.22
C VAL A 154 -23.64 28.04 -2.31
N TYR A 155 -23.11 26.90 -2.77
CA TYR A 155 -21.69 26.71 -3.09
C TYR A 155 -21.55 26.26 -4.54
N GLU A 156 -20.69 26.91 -5.30
CA GLU A 156 -20.36 26.52 -6.67
C GLU A 156 -19.25 25.46 -6.74
N GLU A 157 -19.15 24.78 -7.87
CA GLU A 157 -18.01 23.87 -8.13
C GLU A 157 -16.66 24.61 -8.00
N GLY A 158 -15.76 24.07 -7.19
CA GLY A 158 -14.45 24.63 -6.84
C GLY A 158 -14.47 25.55 -5.61
N GLU A 159 -15.62 25.83 -5.00
CA GLU A 159 -15.70 26.63 -3.78
C GLU A 159 -15.41 25.81 -2.52
N TYR A 160 -14.75 26.46 -1.57
CA TYR A 160 -14.44 25.89 -0.26
C TYR A 160 -15.60 26.13 0.71
N ILE A 161 -16.04 25.06 1.37
CA ILE A 161 -17.00 25.11 2.47
C ILE A 161 -16.25 25.47 3.76
N ASN A 162 -15.04 24.89 3.91
CA ASN A 162 -14.08 25.22 4.97
C ASN A 162 -12.65 24.87 4.49
N GLU A 163 -11.63 25.06 5.34
CA GLU A 163 -10.22 24.84 5.00
C GLU A 163 -9.90 23.43 4.43
N ASN A 164 -10.67 22.42 4.80
CA ASN A 164 -10.42 21.03 4.44
C ASN A 164 -11.46 20.42 3.49
N LEU A 165 -12.52 21.17 3.16
CA LEU A 165 -13.66 20.67 2.41
C LEU A 165 -14.07 21.63 1.31
N PHE A 166 -14.08 21.16 0.06
CA PHE A 166 -14.60 21.95 -1.06
C PHE A 166 -15.47 21.11 -1.99
N VAL A 167 -16.35 21.80 -2.76
CA VAL A 167 -17.22 21.20 -3.75
C VAL A 167 -16.41 20.93 -5.02
N LYS A 168 -16.23 19.65 -5.37
CA LYS A 168 -15.48 19.26 -6.57
C LYS A 168 -16.35 19.25 -7.82
N ARG A 169 -17.53 18.63 -7.72
CA ARG A 169 -18.46 18.47 -8.84
C ARG A 169 -19.89 18.30 -8.35
N VAL A 170 -20.82 18.88 -9.08
CA VAL A 170 -22.26 18.79 -8.81
C VAL A 170 -22.96 18.12 -9.98
N ARG A 171 -23.78 17.10 -9.72
CA ARG A 171 -24.64 16.41 -10.68
C ARG A 171 -26.07 16.36 -10.14
N ASP A 172 -27.01 15.90 -10.97
CA ASP A 172 -28.42 15.86 -10.62
C ASP A 172 -28.71 14.94 -9.42
N ASP A 173 -27.92 13.89 -9.23
CA ASP A 173 -28.13 12.82 -8.25
C ASP A 173 -26.99 12.69 -7.22
N GLU A 174 -25.86 13.38 -7.44
CA GLU A 174 -24.69 13.29 -6.58
C GLU A 174 -23.89 14.58 -6.50
N VAL A 175 -23.30 14.86 -5.36
CA VAL A 175 -22.25 15.87 -5.19
C VAL A 175 -20.95 15.21 -4.77
N GLN A 176 -19.88 15.53 -5.50
CA GLN A 176 -18.54 15.14 -5.18
C GLN A 176 -17.85 16.24 -4.38
N PHE A 177 -17.34 15.86 -3.23
CA PHE A 177 -16.54 16.71 -2.34
C PHE A 177 -15.09 16.27 -2.34
N VAL A 178 -14.17 17.17 -2.06
CA VAL A 178 -12.83 16.80 -1.62
C VAL A 178 -12.69 17.19 -0.16
N TYR A 179 -12.40 16.19 0.67
CA TYR A 179 -12.17 16.36 2.10
C TYR A 179 -10.83 15.78 2.48
N LYS A 180 -9.94 16.61 3.05
CA LYS A 180 -8.55 16.21 3.39
C LYS A 180 -7.82 15.51 2.23
N GLY A 181 -8.04 15.95 0.99
CA GLY A 181 -7.41 15.38 -0.20
C GLY A 181 -8.10 14.14 -0.80
N PHE A 182 -9.15 13.61 -0.17
CA PHE A 182 -9.93 12.48 -0.67
C PHE A 182 -11.20 12.93 -1.35
N THR A 183 -11.50 12.33 -2.52
CA THR A 183 -12.77 12.57 -3.20
C THR A 183 -13.83 11.67 -2.59
N LEU A 184 -14.90 12.26 -2.07
CA LEU A 184 -16.04 11.60 -1.44
C LEU A 184 -17.33 12.03 -2.14
N VAL A 185 -18.31 11.15 -2.17
CA VAL A 185 -19.58 11.36 -2.86
C VAL A 185 -20.71 11.35 -1.84
N LYS A 186 -21.63 12.27 -1.99
CA LYS A 186 -22.88 12.29 -1.23
C LYS A 186 -24.05 12.32 -2.21
N THR A 187 -24.96 11.39 -2.04
CA THR A 187 -26.25 11.31 -2.75
C THR A 187 -27.36 11.75 -1.83
N TRP A 188 -28.51 12.18 -2.36
CA TRP A 188 -29.70 12.59 -1.61
C TRP A 188 -30.98 11.95 -2.16
#